data_0d1e3ad88312e60e9b78788b444ead98
#
_entry.id   0d1e3ad88312e60e9b78788b444ead98
#
_cell.length_a   1.000
_cell.length_b   1.000
_cell.length_c   1.000
_cell.angle_alpha   90.00
_cell.angle_beta   90.00
_cell.angle_gamma   90.00
#
_symmetry.space_group_name_H-M   'P 1'
#
loop_
_entity.id
_entity.type
_entity.pdbx_description
1 polymer ?
#
loop_
_entity_poly.entity_id
_entity_poly.type
_entity_poly.pdbx_seq_one_letter_code
_entity_poly.pdbx_strand_id
1 'polypeptide(L)'
;VAGAQRMEQVCGVDTPFAENPAAMYAATRNALYQSGKKIEILVNYQPKLHFFAEWWKQLYGESEGKENKGIFNAAVDFTTDLHSMGQWIQEGERTIFETVLSVNKPNKTMVIPTDEANLDGLNFLAGKRVDEVNKMAELGTMLAHVDGGVPNLKIEIPELNAYYIGELIYFFEIGCGISGYVLGVNPFNQPG
;
A
#
# COMPACT_ATOMS: atom_id res chain seq x y z
N VAL A 1 19.27 -5.66 4.35
CA VAL A 1 19.66 -7.08 4.16
C VAL A 1 18.96 -7.98 5.17
N ALA A 2 19.10 -7.78 6.52
CA ALA A 2 18.51 -8.68 7.51
C ALA A 2 16.98 -8.82 7.40
N GLY A 3 16.25 -7.73 7.13
CA GLY A 3 14.81 -7.77 6.89
C GLY A 3 14.44 -8.60 5.65
N ALA A 4 15.16 -8.40 4.53
CA ALA A 4 14.97 -9.20 3.33
C ALA A 4 15.21 -10.70 3.58
N GLN A 5 16.30 -11.05 4.28
CA GLN A 5 16.59 -12.44 4.67
C GLN A 5 15.49 -13.04 5.55
N ARG A 6 14.90 -12.24 6.46
CA ARG A 6 13.76 -12.70 7.27
C ARG A 6 12.54 -12.97 6.39
N MET A 7 12.24 -12.08 5.45
CA MET A 7 11.09 -12.24 4.55
C MET A 7 11.30 -13.39 3.55
N GLU A 8 12.53 -13.64 3.10
CA GLU A 8 12.89 -14.83 2.32
C GLU A 8 12.50 -16.13 3.04
N GLN A 9 12.76 -16.21 4.34
CA GLN A 9 12.36 -17.38 5.13
C GLN A 9 10.83 -17.51 5.26
N VAL A 10 10.12 -16.39 5.35
CA VAL A 10 8.64 -16.36 5.47
C VAL A 10 7.96 -16.69 4.16
N CYS A 11 8.53 -16.25 3.04
CA CYS A 11 7.95 -16.40 1.70
C CYS A 11 8.65 -17.48 0.85
N GLY A 12 9.44 -18.36 1.48
CA GLY A 12 10.17 -19.43 0.81
C GLY A 12 9.27 -20.44 0.11
N VAL A 13 9.87 -21.21 -0.79
CA VAL A 13 9.16 -22.19 -1.64
C VAL A 13 8.45 -23.29 -0.82
N ASP A 14 9.00 -23.61 0.36
CA ASP A 14 8.44 -24.64 1.24
C ASP A 14 7.36 -24.09 2.19
N THR A 15 7.11 -22.77 2.19
CA THR A 15 6.08 -22.14 3.02
C THR A 15 4.70 -22.45 2.43
N PRO A 16 3.78 -23.06 3.21
CA PRO A 16 2.42 -23.32 2.74
C PRO A 16 1.74 -22.03 2.25
N PHE A 17 0.93 -22.12 1.21
CA PHE A 17 0.26 -20.96 0.61
C PHE A 17 -0.45 -20.07 1.64
N ALA A 18 -1.20 -20.66 2.56
CA ALA A 18 -1.96 -19.93 3.59
C ALA A 18 -1.06 -19.22 4.63
N GLU A 19 0.23 -19.54 4.67
CA GLU A 19 1.22 -18.94 5.58
C GLU A 19 2.21 -18.03 4.83
N ASN A 20 2.14 -18.01 3.50
CA ASN A 20 3.01 -17.22 2.62
C ASN A 20 2.33 -15.90 2.24
N PRO A 21 2.65 -14.78 2.90
CA PRO A 21 1.96 -13.52 2.66
C PRO A 21 2.17 -12.96 1.24
N ALA A 22 3.33 -13.20 0.63
CA ALA A 22 3.59 -12.74 -0.74
C ALA A 22 2.78 -13.54 -1.77
N ALA A 23 2.65 -14.85 -1.57
CA ALA A 23 1.81 -15.69 -2.43
C ALA A 23 0.31 -15.34 -2.27
N MET A 24 -0.14 -15.09 -1.05
CA MET A 24 -1.51 -14.64 -0.77
C MET A 24 -1.79 -13.29 -1.41
N TYR A 25 -0.88 -12.33 -1.29
CA TYR A 25 -1.01 -11.02 -1.92
C TYR A 25 -1.08 -11.14 -3.44
N ALA A 26 -0.17 -11.89 -4.06
CA ALA A 26 -0.15 -12.14 -5.50
C ALA A 26 -1.45 -12.78 -6.00
N ALA A 27 -1.95 -13.79 -5.30
CA ALA A 27 -3.21 -14.46 -5.65
C ALA A 27 -4.42 -13.52 -5.52
N THR A 28 -4.46 -12.71 -4.45
CA THR A 28 -5.55 -11.74 -4.23
C THR A 28 -5.56 -10.66 -5.30
N ARG A 29 -4.40 -10.11 -5.67
CA ARG A 29 -4.26 -9.15 -6.79
C ARG A 29 -4.82 -9.73 -8.09
N ASN A 30 -4.42 -10.94 -8.42
CA ASN A 30 -4.88 -11.61 -9.65
C ASN A 30 -6.38 -11.94 -9.62
N ALA A 31 -6.93 -12.34 -8.48
CA ALA A 31 -8.38 -12.53 -8.32
C ALA A 31 -9.15 -11.21 -8.51
N LEU A 32 -8.66 -10.12 -7.95
CA LEU A 32 -9.22 -8.79 -8.16
C LEU A 32 -9.13 -8.37 -9.63
N TYR A 33 -7.99 -8.58 -10.28
CA TYR A 33 -7.82 -8.31 -11.70
C TYR A 33 -8.83 -9.07 -12.57
N GLN A 34 -9.04 -10.36 -12.30
CA GLN A 34 -10.02 -11.18 -13.00
C GLN A 34 -11.46 -10.74 -12.73
N SER A 35 -11.74 -10.17 -11.55
CA SER A 35 -13.05 -9.59 -11.23
C SER A 35 -13.30 -8.22 -11.84
N GLY A 36 -12.35 -7.68 -12.62
CA GLY A 36 -12.47 -6.39 -13.31
C GLY A 36 -11.77 -5.23 -12.64
N LYS A 37 -11.06 -5.45 -11.53
CA LYS A 37 -10.25 -4.42 -10.87
C LYS A 37 -8.92 -4.29 -11.60
N LYS A 38 -8.77 -3.27 -12.42
CA LYS A 38 -7.64 -3.10 -13.35
C LYS A 38 -6.56 -2.16 -12.85
N ILE A 39 -6.83 -1.45 -11.77
CA ILE A 39 -5.93 -0.45 -11.19
C ILE A 39 -5.71 -0.81 -9.72
N GLU A 40 -4.45 -0.93 -9.32
CA GLU A 40 -4.07 -1.01 -7.91
C GLU A 40 -3.46 0.32 -7.48
N ILE A 41 -3.94 0.84 -6.36
CA ILE A 41 -3.43 2.07 -5.76
C ILE A 41 -2.71 1.72 -4.46
N LEU A 42 -1.38 1.89 -4.45
CA LEU A 42 -0.59 1.80 -3.22
C LEU A 42 -0.80 3.09 -2.42
N VAL A 43 -1.39 2.94 -1.24
CA VAL A 43 -1.73 4.05 -0.35
C VAL A 43 -0.76 4.09 0.82
N ASN A 44 -0.19 5.24 1.10
CA ASN A 44 0.59 5.44 2.32
C ASN A 44 0.17 6.73 3.05
N TYR A 45 0.42 6.76 4.36
CA TYR A 45 0.18 7.91 5.25
C TYR A 45 1.49 8.44 5.84
N GLN A 46 2.62 8.04 5.24
CA GLN A 46 3.97 8.42 5.65
C GLN A 46 4.74 9.01 4.48
N PRO A 47 4.94 10.34 4.42
CA PRO A 47 5.61 10.99 3.27
C PRO A 47 6.98 10.41 2.91
N LYS A 48 7.65 9.77 3.86
CA LYS A 48 8.93 9.08 3.64
C LYS A 48 8.81 7.84 2.74
N LEU A 49 7.61 7.31 2.56
CA LEU A 49 7.35 6.16 1.68
C LEU A 49 7.06 6.57 0.23
N HIS A 50 7.03 7.87 -0.07
CA HIS A 50 6.79 8.35 -1.45
C HIS A 50 7.69 7.66 -2.48
N PHE A 51 9.00 7.71 -2.32
CA PHE A 51 9.91 7.07 -3.27
C PHE A 51 9.91 5.54 -3.20
N PHE A 52 9.46 4.95 -2.10
CA PHE A 52 9.19 3.52 -2.04
C PHE A 52 7.99 3.15 -2.94
N ALA A 53 6.96 3.97 -2.95
CA ALA A 53 5.80 3.79 -3.84
C ALA A 53 6.19 3.99 -5.32
N GLU A 54 7.09 4.94 -5.64
CA GLU A 54 7.63 5.11 -6.99
C GLU A 54 8.40 3.86 -7.47
N TRP A 55 9.26 3.30 -6.60
CA TRP A 55 9.95 2.03 -6.88
C TRP A 55 8.95 0.87 -7.07
N TRP A 56 7.92 0.78 -6.24
CA TRP A 56 6.89 -0.26 -6.34
C TRP A 56 6.14 -0.19 -7.68
N LYS A 57 5.81 1.02 -8.17
CA LYS A 57 5.20 1.22 -9.49
C LYS A 57 6.09 0.70 -10.61
N GLN A 58 7.40 0.99 -10.55
CA GLN A 58 8.37 0.50 -11.52
C GLN A 58 8.43 -1.03 -11.48
N LEU A 59 8.59 -1.62 -10.29
CA LEU A 59 8.67 -3.07 -10.12
C LEU A 59 7.51 -3.80 -10.82
N TYR A 60 6.29 -3.45 -10.48
CA TYR A 60 5.11 -4.12 -11.02
C TYR A 60 4.82 -3.73 -12.47
N GLY A 61 4.96 -2.47 -12.83
CA GLY A 61 4.71 -1.98 -14.19
C GLY A 61 5.60 -2.66 -15.22
N GLU A 62 6.90 -2.74 -14.95
CA GLU A 62 7.87 -3.39 -15.86
C GLU A 62 7.75 -4.93 -15.86
N SER A 63 7.36 -5.51 -14.73
CA SER A 63 7.29 -6.97 -14.60
C SER A 63 6.00 -7.57 -15.16
N GLU A 64 4.86 -6.91 -14.96
CA GLU A 64 3.52 -7.44 -15.31
C GLU A 64 2.90 -6.82 -16.55
N GLY A 65 3.25 -5.58 -16.92
CA GLY A 65 2.67 -4.86 -18.06
C GLY A 65 3.10 -5.42 -19.40
N LYS A 66 2.66 -6.62 -19.76
CA LYS A 66 3.09 -7.38 -20.93
C LYS A 66 1.92 -8.08 -21.60
N GLU A 67 2.03 -8.36 -22.89
CA GLU A 67 1.04 -9.14 -23.65
C GLU A 67 -0.40 -8.59 -23.54
N ASN A 68 -0.55 -7.26 -23.44
CA ASN A 68 -1.82 -6.57 -23.21
C ASN A 68 -2.52 -6.98 -21.90
N LYS A 69 -1.76 -7.45 -20.93
CA LYS A 69 -2.19 -7.79 -19.57
C LYS A 69 -1.51 -6.88 -18.54
N GLY A 70 -1.92 -6.99 -17.31
CA GLY A 70 -1.31 -6.33 -16.16
C GLY A 70 -2.27 -5.38 -15.46
N ILE A 71 -2.02 -5.23 -14.16
CA ILE A 71 -2.69 -4.24 -13.33
C ILE A 71 -1.96 -2.91 -13.49
N PHE A 72 -2.68 -1.82 -13.70
CA PHE A 72 -2.08 -0.49 -13.70
C PHE A 72 -1.73 -0.08 -12.27
N ASN A 73 -0.47 0.20 -12.03
CA ASN A 73 0.04 0.51 -10.69
C ASN A 73 0.10 2.02 -10.47
N ALA A 74 -0.72 2.53 -9.56
CA ALA A 74 -0.74 3.92 -9.12
C ALA A 74 -0.34 4.02 -7.65
N ALA A 75 0.00 5.21 -7.19
CA ALA A 75 0.27 5.46 -5.78
C ALA A 75 -0.30 6.81 -5.35
N VAL A 76 -0.65 6.93 -4.07
CA VAL A 76 -1.12 8.17 -3.45
C VAL A 76 -0.49 8.37 -2.08
N ASP A 77 -0.24 9.63 -1.74
CA ASP A 77 0.25 10.06 -0.42
C ASP A 77 -0.90 10.71 0.36
N PHE A 78 -1.60 9.93 1.16
CA PHE A 78 -2.65 10.46 2.02
C PHE A 78 -2.04 11.09 3.28
N THR A 79 -2.67 12.12 3.83
CA THR A 79 -4.00 12.72 3.51
C THR A 79 -3.97 13.74 2.37
N THR A 80 -2.79 14.13 1.85
CA THR A 80 -2.67 15.17 0.83
C THR A 80 -3.51 14.84 -0.40
N ASP A 81 -3.37 13.64 -0.93
CA ASP A 81 -4.08 13.22 -2.16
C ASP A 81 -5.57 12.89 -1.96
N LEU A 82 -6.09 12.97 -0.73
CA LEU A 82 -7.55 12.94 -0.52
C LEU A 82 -8.25 14.11 -1.19
N HIS A 83 -7.55 15.26 -1.33
CA HIS A 83 -8.07 16.45 -2.01
C HIS A 83 -7.85 16.43 -3.54
N SER A 84 -7.35 15.33 -4.08
CA SER A 84 -7.16 15.11 -5.51
C SER A 84 -7.76 13.77 -5.94
N MET A 85 -7.12 12.68 -5.58
CA MET A 85 -7.52 11.33 -5.97
C MET A 85 -8.65 10.75 -5.10
N GLY A 86 -8.82 11.25 -3.87
CA GLY A 86 -9.82 10.73 -2.93
C GLY A 86 -11.25 10.78 -3.49
N GLN A 87 -11.62 11.86 -4.17
CA GLN A 87 -12.93 11.96 -4.82
C GLN A 87 -13.14 10.88 -5.88
N TRP A 88 -12.12 10.63 -6.73
CA TRP A 88 -12.21 9.62 -7.77
C TRP A 88 -12.26 8.21 -7.19
N ILE A 89 -11.48 7.93 -6.15
CA ILE A 89 -11.50 6.65 -5.45
C ILE A 89 -12.87 6.40 -4.84
N GLN A 90 -13.46 7.41 -4.18
CA GLN A 90 -14.76 7.29 -3.51
C GLN A 90 -15.94 7.15 -4.48
N GLU A 91 -15.98 7.92 -5.58
CA GLU A 91 -17.15 8.06 -6.44
C GLU A 91 -16.90 7.71 -7.92
N GLY A 92 -15.64 7.43 -8.31
CA GLY A 92 -15.29 7.07 -9.68
C GLY A 92 -15.67 5.64 -10.06
N GLU A 93 -15.12 5.16 -11.17
CA GLU A 93 -15.36 3.79 -11.65
C GLU A 93 -14.83 2.74 -10.67
N ARG A 94 -15.59 1.67 -10.48
CA ARG A 94 -15.25 0.55 -9.59
C ARG A 94 -14.20 -0.40 -10.19
N THR A 95 -13.25 0.12 -10.96
CA THR A 95 -12.15 -0.63 -11.59
C THR A 95 -10.88 -0.70 -10.74
N ILE A 96 -10.89 -0.10 -9.56
CA ILE A 96 -9.76 0.01 -8.65
C ILE A 96 -9.87 -0.90 -7.44
N PHE A 97 -8.73 -1.13 -6.80
CA PHE A 97 -8.59 -1.60 -5.42
C PHE A 97 -7.37 -0.91 -4.79
N GLU A 98 -7.31 -0.88 -3.48
CA GLU A 98 -6.23 -0.26 -2.73
C GLU A 98 -5.39 -1.28 -1.98
N THR A 99 -4.10 -0.98 -1.87
CA THR A 99 -3.16 -1.66 -0.96
C THR A 99 -2.58 -0.60 -0.02
N VAL A 100 -3.04 -0.62 1.23
CA VAL A 100 -2.68 0.37 2.25
C VAL A 100 -1.44 -0.08 3.02
N LEU A 101 -0.34 0.68 2.93
CA LEU A 101 0.84 0.50 3.78
C LEU A 101 0.64 1.24 5.09
N SER A 102 0.45 0.51 6.16
CA SER A 102 0.18 1.01 7.50
C SER A 102 1.41 0.86 8.40
N VAL A 103 1.86 1.96 8.99
CA VAL A 103 2.97 1.97 9.95
C VAL A 103 2.39 2.07 11.36
N ASN A 104 2.63 1.08 12.23
CA ASN A 104 1.97 1.01 13.52
C ASN A 104 2.57 1.95 14.57
N LYS A 105 3.89 2.10 14.57
CA LYS A 105 4.59 2.93 15.56
C LYS A 105 5.31 4.10 14.88
N PRO A 106 5.06 5.33 15.30
CA PRO A 106 5.75 6.49 14.75
C PRO A 106 7.20 6.53 15.24
N ASN A 107 8.11 7.05 14.40
CA ASN A 107 9.51 7.25 14.79
C ASN A 107 9.68 8.40 15.79
N LYS A 108 8.76 9.36 15.78
CA LYS A 108 8.69 10.49 16.71
C LYS A 108 7.23 10.81 17.01
N THR A 109 6.99 11.30 18.19
CA THR A 109 5.67 11.80 18.62
C THR A 109 5.69 13.31 18.73
N MET A 110 4.61 13.95 18.33
CA MET A 110 4.36 15.38 18.54
C MET A 110 2.93 15.54 19.01
N VAL A 111 2.76 16.34 20.06
CA VAL A 111 1.44 16.69 20.59
C VAL A 111 1.00 18.00 19.97
N ILE A 112 -0.25 18.09 19.57
CA ILE A 112 -0.87 19.28 18.99
C ILE A 112 -1.03 20.30 20.13
N PRO A 113 -0.43 21.50 20.03
CA PRO A 113 -0.58 22.52 21.06
C PRO A 113 -1.98 23.16 21.00
N THR A 114 -2.37 23.83 22.07
CA THR A 114 -3.52 24.76 22.08
C THR A 114 -3.10 26.08 21.44
N ASP A 115 -3.91 26.63 20.55
CA ASP A 115 -3.78 28.00 20.05
C ASP A 115 -4.80 28.89 20.74
N GLU A 116 -4.34 29.94 21.44
CA GLU A 116 -5.22 30.85 22.16
C GLU A 116 -6.21 31.58 21.25
N ALA A 117 -5.81 31.89 20.03
CA ALA A 117 -6.66 32.56 19.04
C ALA A 117 -7.65 31.61 18.34
N ASN A 118 -7.35 30.32 18.31
CA ASN A 118 -8.15 29.25 17.65
C ASN A 118 -8.66 29.66 16.26
N LEU A 119 -7.79 30.28 15.44
CA LEU A 119 -8.19 30.86 14.16
C LEU A 119 -8.60 29.78 13.12
N ASP A 120 -8.06 28.59 13.24
CA ASP A 120 -8.38 27.43 12.39
C ASP A 120 -9.54 26.57 12.94
N GLY A 121 -10.00 26.84 14.17
CA GLY A 121 -11.05 26.06 14.83
C GLY A 121 -10.62 24.66 15.27
N LEU A 122 -9.31 24.34 15.28
CA LEU A 122 -8.81 22.99 15.51
C LEU A 122 -8.42 22.68 16.97
N ASN A 123 -8.70 23.56 17.93
CA ASN A 123 -8.40 23.32 19.35
C ASN A 123 -9.04 22.05 19.94
N PHE A 124 -10.05 21.48 19.28
CA PHE A 124 -10.60 20.17 19.68
C PHE A 124 -9.60 19.01 19.48
N LEU A 125 -8.52 19.21 18.70
CA LEU A 125 -7.41 18.29 18.55
C LEU A 125 -6.28 18.54 19.54
N ALA A 126 -6.30 19.66 20.27
CA ALA A 126 -5.24 19.99 21.23
C ALA A 126 -5.07 18.88 22.27
N GLY A 127 -3.81 18.57 22.60
CA GLY A 127 -3.45 17.46 23.48
C GLY A 127 -3.41 16.08 22.81
N LYS A 128 -3.93 15.91 21.60
CA LYS A 128 -3.81 14.66 20.84
C LYS A 128 -2.46 14.58 20.13
N ARG A 129 -2.00 13.38 19.87
CA ARG A 129 -0.77 13.16 19.08
C ARG A 129 -1.09 13.25 17.59
N VAL A 130 -0.19 13.88 16.82
CA VAL A 130 -0.33 13.99 15.35
C VAL A 130 -0.44 12.61 14.68
N ASP A 131 0.33 11.63 15.14
CA ASP A 131 0.27 10.26 14.61
C ASP A 131 -1.04 9.54 14.92
N GLU A 132 -1.68 9.83 16.06
CA GLU A 132 -3.02 9.31 16.38
C GLU A 132 -4.08 9.90 15.44
N VAL A 133 -4.02 11.20 15.19
CA VAL A 133 -4.92 11.88 14.24
C VAL A 133 -4.74 11.29 12.84
N ASN A 134 -3.49 11.09 12.40
CA ASN A 134 -3.18 10.47 11.12
C ASN A 134 -3.70 9.02 11.03
N LYS A 135 -3.58 8.24 12.11
CA LYS A 135 -4.14 6.88 12.18
C LYS A 135 -5.66 6.84 12.09
N MET A 136 -6.34 7.81 12.69
CA MET A 136 -7.80 7.93 12.57
C MET A 136 -8.20 8.31 11.14
N ALA A 137 -7.43 9.16 10.47
CA ALA A 137 -7.63 9.46 9.06
C ALA A 137 -7.44 8.22 8.17
N GLU A 138 -6.38 7.42 8.41
CA GLU A 138 -6.16 6.14 7.71
C GLU A 138 -7.38 5.22 7.88
N LEU A 139 -7.82 5.00 9.11
CA LEU A 139 -8.94 4.11 9.39
C LEU A 139 -10.25 4.61 8.78
N GLY A 140 -10.56 5.90 8.96
CA GLY A 140 -11.80 6.49 8.45
C GLY A 140 -11.88 6.45 6.92
N THR A 141 -10.78 6.78 6.23
CA THR A 141 -10.69 6.72 4.77
C THR A 141 -10.85 5.29 4.25
N MET A 142 -10.13 4.34 4.84
CA MET A 142 -10.21 2.94 4.44
C MET A 142 -11.64 2.40 4.59
N LEU A 143 -12.31 2.69 5.70
CA LEU A 143 -13.70 2.28 5.91
C LEU A 143 -14.64 2.91 4.89
N ALA A 144 -14.51 4.22 4.61
CA ALA A 144 -15.32 4.91 3.62
C ALA A 144 -15.14 4.32 2.21
N HIS A 145 -13.91 4.04 1.80
CA HIS A 145 -13.61 3.44 0.50
C HIS A 145 -14.19 2.01 0.39
N VAL A 146 -14.05 1.19 1.45
CA VAL A 146 -14.63 -0.16 1.48
C VAL A 146 -16.16 -0.10 1.40
N ASP A 147 -16.80 0.77 2.16
CA ASP A 147 -18.26 0.99 2.11
C ASP A 147 -18.71 1.49 0.72
N GLY A 148 -17.85 2.28 0.04
CA GLY A 148 -18.02 2.71 -1.35
C GLY A 148 -17.77 1.61 -2.39
N GLY A 149 -17.41 0.39 -2.00
CA GLY A 149 -17.18 -0.75 -2.89
C GLY A 149 -15.77 -0.82 -3.50
N VAL A 150 -14.79 -0.17 -2.89
CA VAL A 150 -13.38 -0.28 -3.25
C VAL A 150 -12.70 -1.31 -2.34
N PRO A 151 -12.29 -2.48 -2.85
CA PRO A 151 -11.55 -3.45 -2.06
C PRO A 151 -10.25 -2.87 -1.52
N ASN A 152 -9.97 -3.15 -0.26
CA ASN A 152 -8.75 -2.72 0.41
C ASN A 152 -7.96 -3.92 0.92
N LEU A 153 -6.68 -3.98 0.55
CA LEU A 153 -5.67 -4.82 1.18
C LEU A 153 -4.89 -3.97 2.18
N LYS A 154 -4.51 -4.54 3.30
CA LYS A 154 -3.72 -3.82 4.30
C LYS A 154 -2.42 -4.57 4.59
N ILE A 155 -1.31 -3.89 4.45
CA ILE A 155 0.02 -4.37 4.82
C ILE A 155 0.50 -3.54 6.00
N GLU A 156 0.72 -4.18 7.13
CA GLU A 156 1.15 -3.51 8.35
C GLU A 156 2.61 -3.79 8.65
N ILE A 157 3.36 -2.73 8.92
CA ILE A 157 4.72 -2.85 9.46
C ILE A 157 4.77 -2.25 10.87
N PRO A 158 5.55 -2.85 11.80
CA PRO A 158 5.64 -2.37 13.17
C PRO A 158 6.14 -0.93 13.28
N GLU A 159 7.16 -0.57 12.51
CA GLU A 159 7.74 0.77 12.48
C GLU A 159 8.51 1.01 11.17
N LEU A 160 8.73 2.26 10.81
CA LEU A 160 9.47 2.63 9.60
C LEU A 160 10.97 2.70 9.90
N ASN A 161 11.68 1.63 9.57
CA ASN A 161 13.14 1.54 9.66
C ASN A 161 13.73 0.67 8.55
N ALA A 162 15.06 0.62 8.45
CA ALA A 162 15.76 -0.11 7.38
C ALA A 162 15.48 -1.63 7.40
N TYR A 163 15.15 -2.21 8.56
CA TYR A 163 14.81 -3.62 8.66
C TYR A 163 13.48 -3.93 7.98
N TYR A 164 12.41 -3.22 8.35
CA TYR A 164 11.07 -3.41 7.79
C TYR A 164 10.96 -2.95 6.34
N ILE A 165 11.74 -1.94 5.92
CA ILE A 165 11.87 -1.62 4.48
C ILE A 165 12.51 -2.79 3.73
N GLY A 166 13.52 -3.45 4.30
CA GLY A 166 14.11 -4.66 3.70
C GLY A 166 13.10 -5.82 3.60
N GLU A 167 12.23 -6.01 4.60
CA GLU A 167 11.12 -6.97 4.52
C GLU A 167 10.15 -6.63 3.39
N LEU A 168 9.72 -5.35 3.28
CA LEU A 168 8.80 -4.90 2.26
C LEU A 168 9.37 -5.05 0.83
N ILE A 169 10.66 -4.73 0.64
CA ILE A 169 11.32 -4.90 -0.67
C ILE A 169 11.24 -6.37 -1.10
N TYR A 170 11.70 -7.29 -0.28
CA TYR A 170 11.67 -8.71 -0.63
C TYR A 170 10.24 -9.24 -0.81
N PHE A 171 9.32 -8.84 0.06
CA PHE A 171 7.90 -9.19 -0.03
C PHE A 171 7.31 -8.81 -1.39
N PHE A 172 7.54 -7.56 -1.84
CA PHE A 172 7.01 -7.11 -3.12
C PHE A 172 7.74 -7.72 -4.31
N GLU A 173 9.05 -7.95 -4.23
CA GLU A 173 9.81 -8.61 -5.30
C GLU A 173 9.32 -10.04 -5.55
N ILE A 174 9.23 -10.86 -4.49
CA ILE A 174 8.74 -12.23 -4.63
C ILE A 174 7.24 -12.26 -4.97
N GLY A 175 6.44 -11.37 -4.39
CA GLY A 175 5.02 -11.21 -4.72
C GLY A 175 4.80 -10.83 -6.18
N CYS A 176 5.63 -9.95 -6.73
CA CYS A 176 5.61 -9.56 -8.14
C CYS A 176 5.96 -10.73 -9.05
N GLY A 177 7.01 -11.49 -8.73
CA GLY A 177 7.38 -12.69 -9.49
C GLY A 177 6.25 -13.72 -9.54
N ILE A 178 5.65 -14.03 -8.38
CA ILE A 178 4.51 -14.96 -8.29
C ILE A 178 3.30 -14.41 -9.07
N SER A 179 2.99 -13.13 -8.90
CA SER A 179 1.85 -12.47 -9.55
C SER A 179 1.97 -12.48 -11.07
N GLY A 180 3.17 -12.22 -11.62
CA GLY A 180 3.45 -12.30 -13.05
C GLY A 180 3.20 -13.71 -13.62
N TYR A 181 3.66 -14.74 -12.93
CA TYR A 181 3.39 -16.12 -13.34
C TYR A 181 1.90 -16.48 -13.26
N VAL A 182 1.19 -16.07 -12.22
CA VAL A 182 -0.27 -16.28 -12.10
C VAL A 182 -1.03 -15.55 -13.21
N LEU A 183 -0.57 -14.36 -13.58
CA LEU A 183 -1.10 -13.57 -14.70
C LEU A 183 -0.79 -14.24 -16.07
N GLY A 184 0.18 -15.16 -16.12
CA GLY A 184 0.62 -15.85 -17.33
C GLY A 184 1.55 -15.02 -18.20
N VAL A 185 2.41 -14.21 -17.60
CA VAL A 185 3.50 -13.48 -18.26
C VAL A 185 4.85 -13.86 -17.65
N ASN A 186 5.93 -13.61 -18.36
CA ASN A 186 7.27 -13.75 -17.79
C ASN A 186 7.67 -12.44 -17.08
N PRO A 187 7.73 -12.41 -15.74
CA PRO A 187 8.05 -11.18 -15.01
C PRO A 187 9.50 -10.74 -15.12
N PHE A 188 10.39 -11.60 -15.65
CA PHE A 188 11.85 -11.37 -15.68
C PHE A 188 12.40 -10.92 -17.03
N ASN A 189 11.60 -10.84 -18.07
CA ASN A 189 12.01 -10.29 -19.35
C ASN A 189 11.52 -8.85 -19.55
N GLN A 190 12.14 -8.11 -20.44
CA GLN A 190 11.72 -6.79 -20.88
C GLN A 190 11.60 -6.76 -22.40
N PRO A 191 10.43 -7.10 -22.96
CA PRO A 191 10.24 -7.18 -24.40
C PRO A 191 10.06 -5.81 -25.07
N GLY A 192 9.89 -4.72 -24.32
CA GLY A 192 9.68 -3.37 -24.83
C GLY A 192 10.93 -2.52 -24.95
#